data_2b88400fd3016e898d2dda331de6811d
#
_entry.id   2b88400fd3016e898d2dda331de6811d
#
_cell.length_a   1.000
_cell.length_b   1.000
_cell.length_c   1.000
_cell.angle_alpha   90.00
_cell.angle_beta   90.00
_cell.angle_gamma   90.00
#
_symmetry.space_group_name_H-M   'P 1'
#
loop_
_entity.id
_entity.type
_entity.pdbx_description
1 polymer ?
#
loop_
_entity_poly.entity_id
_entity_poly.type
_entity_poly.pdbx_seq_one_letter_code
_entity_poly.pdbx_strand_id
1 'polypeptide(L)'
;ALAAVMILAVIVITVVLVILVNDATRKIPVQYAKKMQGRKLVGGQSSCIPLKVNTAGVIPVIFAQSLMQFPVVIASLLGKGNGTGIGSKILKGLSQSNWCNPQEPIYSIGLAVYLVLIIAFAYFYTSITFNPLEIANNMKRQGGFIPGIRPGKPTSDYLSKISNHIIFIGAIGLTIVAIIPIFFNGIFGASVSFGGTSIIIIVGVVIETLKQIESQMRVRNYKGFLND
;
A
#
# COMPACT_ATOMS: atom_id res chain seq x y z
N ALA A 1 12.59 25.25 19.75
CA ALA A 1 12.39 24.02 20.54
C ALA A 1 11.00 23.41 20.31
N LEU A 2 9.89 24.16 20.47
CA LEU A 2 8.51 23.67 20.37
C LEU A 2 8.19 23.13 18.96
N ALA A 3 8.61 23.82 17.89
CA ALA A 3 8.43 23.37 16.50
C ALA A 3 9.16 22.05 16.22
N ALA A 4 10.38 21.87 16.74
CA ALA A 4 11.13 20.63 16.56
C ALA A 4 10.42 19.44 17.24
N VAL A 5 9.86 19.63 18.43
CA VAL A 5 9.10 18.60 19.14
C VAL A 5 7.83 18.22 18.36
N MET A 6 7.11 19.20 17.81
CA MET A 6 5.93 18.93 16.98
C MET A 6 6.26 18.16 15.71
N ILE A 7 7.33 18.52 15.01
CA ILE A 7 7.79 17.80 13.81
C ILE A 7 8.14 16.36 14.17
N LEU A 8 8.86 16.14 15.25
CA LEU A 8 9.23 14.80 15.71
C LEU A 8 8.01 13.96 16.06
N ALA A 9 7.02 14.55 16.75
CA ALA A 9 5.77 13.87 17.07
C ALA A 9 5.00 13.44 15.82
N VAL A 10 4.93 14.29 14.80
CA VAL A 10 4.28 13.98 13.52
C VAL A 10 4.99 12.85 12.78
N ILE A 11 6.33 12.86 12.76
CA ILE A 11 7.11 11.77 12.16
C ILE A 11 6.79 10.45 12.85
N VAL A 12 6.78 10.42 14.19
CA VAL A 12 6.46 9.19 14.95
C VAL A 12 5.05 8.71 14.66
N ILE A 13 4.05 9.60 14.64
CA ILE A 13 2.66 9.25 14.32
C ILE A 13 2.57 8.68 12.90
N THR A 14 3.23 9.31 11.94
CA THR A 14 3.24 8.84 10.54
C THR A 14 3.87 7.45 10.43
N VAL A 15 5.00 7.22 11.12
CA VAL A 15 5.67 5.91 11.14
C VAL A 15 4.73 4.83 11.71
N VAL A 16 4.08 5.09 12.85
CA VAL A 16 3.13 4.15 13.46
C VAL A 16 1.97 3.82 12.52
N LEU A 17 1.39 4.83 11.85
CA LEU A 17 0.31 4.62 10.89
C LEU A 17 0.77 3.79 9.68
N VAL A 18 1.97 4.04 9.15
CA VAL A 18 2.54 3.24 8.05
C VAL A 18 2.69 1.78 8.48
N ILE A 19 3.20 1.53 9.70
CA ILE A 19 3.36 0.17 10.23
C ILE A 19 2.00 -0.52 10.31
N LEU A 20 0.98 0.14 10.89
CA LEU A 20 -0.36 -0.42 11.03
C LEU A 20 -0.98 -0.78 9.68
N VAL A 21 -0.87 0.09 8.67
CA VAL A 21 -1.42 -0.15 7.34
C VAL A 21 -0.69 -1.29 6.62
N ASN A 22 0.64 -1.37 6.74
CA ASN A 22 1.43 -2.40 6.07
C ASN A 22 1.36 -3.78 6.75
N ASP A 23 1.11 -3.82 8.06
CA ASP A 23 1.05 -5.07 8.82
C ASP A 23 -0.35 -5.67 8.89
N ALA A 24 -1.36 -4.87 8.56
CA ALA A 24 -2.76 -5.30 8.56
C ALA A 24 -2.98 -6.43 7.55
N THR A 25 -3.42 -7.60 8.03
CA THR A 25 -3.73 -8.78 7.21
C THR A 25 -5.08 -9.35 7.55
N ARG A 26 -5.85 -9.72 6.53
CA ARG A 26 -7.10 -10.47 6.69
C ARG A 26 -6.84 -11.95 6.43
N LYS A 27 -7.07 -12.80 7.41
CA LYS A 27 -6.93 -14.26 7.30
C LYS A 27 -8.24 -14.86 6.82
N ILE A 28 -8.22 -15.55 5.67
CA ILE A 28 -9.38 -16.31 5.15
C ILE A 28 -9.16 -17.78 5.51
N PRO A 29 -10.08 -18.42 6.27
CA PRO A 29 -9.96 -19.83 6.62
C PRO A 29 -10.18 -20.70 5.38
N VAL A 30 -9.30 -21.67 5.18
CA VAL A 30 -9.37 -22.66 4.11
C VAL A 30 -9.27 -24.05 4.74
N GLN A 31 -10.11 -24.96 4.30
CA GLN A 31 -10.06 -26.36 4.72
C GLN A 31 -9.62 -27.22 3.53
N TYR A 32 -8.69 -28.12 3.79
CA TYR A 32 -8.27 -29.12 2.82
C TYR A 32 -8.95 -30.45 3.10
N ALA A 33 -9.41 -31.12 2.04
CA ALA A 33 -10.03 -32.45 2.14
C ALA A 33 -9.01 -33.48 2.65
N LYS A 34 -9.45 -34.35 3.54
CA LYS A 34 -8.63 -35.47 4.00
C LYS A 34 -8.42 -36.43 2.82
N LYS A 35 -7.16 -36.79 2.53
CA LYS A 35 -6.81 -37.83 1.55
C LYS A 35 -6.45 -39.11 2.26
N MET A 36 -7.01 -40.24 1.79
CA MET A 36 -6.55 -41.55 2.21
C MET A 36 -5.25 -41.90 1.49
N GLN A 37 -4.18 -42.12 2.25
CA GLN A 37 -2.90 -42.60 1.73
C GLN A 37 -2.64 -43.97 2.40
N GLY A 38 -3.01 -45.05 1.71
CA GLY A 38 -3.03 -46.38 2.26
C GLY A 38 -4.11 -46.53 3.34
N ARG A 39 -3.74 -47.09 4.52
CA ARG A 39 -4.65 -47.27 5.68
C ARG A 39 -4.73 -46.08 6.63
N LYS A 40 -3.98 -45.00 6.38
CA LYS A 40 -3.95 -43.79 7.23
C LYS A 40 -4.66 -42.62 6.54
N LEU A 41 -5.53 -41.94 7.28
CA LEU A 41 -6.10 -40.66 6.90
C LEU A 41 -5.03 -39.56 7.10
N VAL A 42 -4.52 -39.01 6.00
CA VAL A 42 -3.55 -37.90 6.01
C VAL A 42 -4.25 -36.66 5.47
N GLY A 43 -4.10 -35.54 6.12
CA GLY A 43 -4.69 -34.26 5.72
C GLY A 43 -5.85 -33.83 6.64
N GLY A 44 -6.56 -32.79 6.26
CA GLY A 44 -7.61 -32.17 7.07
C GLY A 44 -7.08 -31.03 7.94
N GLN A 45 -5.90 -30.49 7.61
CA GLN A 45 -5.40 -29.25 8.23
C GLN A 45 -6.24 -28.07 7.75
N SER A 46 -6.78 -27.32 8.71
CA SER A 46 -7.32 -25.99 8.44
C SER A 46 -6.14 -25.04 8.29
N SER A 47 -6.05 -24.38 7.15
CA SER A 47 -5.05 -23.34 6.84
C SER A 47 -5.76 -22.01 6.65
N CYS A 48 -4.99 -20.92 6.64
CA CYS A 48 -5.52 -19.59 6.38
C CYS A 48 -4.72 -18.95 5.22
N ILE A 49 -5.45 -18.29 4.31
CA ILE A 49 -4.81 -17.43 3.30
C ILE A 49 -4.72 -16.02 3.89
N PRO A 50 -3.52 -15.50 4.17
CA PRO A 50 -3.35 -14.12 4.63
C PRO A 50 -3.44 -13.17 3.44
N LEU A 51 -4.47 -12.34 3.39
CA LEU A 51 -4.56 -11.23 2.44
C LEU A 51 -4.04 -9.96 3.13
N LYS A 52 -2.98 -9.38 2.62
CA LYS A 52 -2.45 -8.09 3.10
C LYS A 52 -3.43 -6.97 2.72
N VAL A 53 -3.72 -6.06 3.64
CA VAL A 53 -4.57 -4.89 3.38
C VAL A 53 -3.88 -3.95 2.41
N ASN A 54 -2.59 -3.76 2.57
CA ASN A 54 -1.77 -3.03 1.63
C ASN A 54 -0.93 -4.00 0.79
N THR A 55 -1.55 -4.64 -0.21
CA THR A 55 -0.86 -5.54 -1.15
C THR A 55 0.04 -4.77 -2.12
N ALA A 56 -0.33 -3.55 -2.46
CA ALA A 56 0.40 -2.70 -3.38
C ALA A 56 1.63 -2.01 -2.77
N GLY A 57 1.77 -2.02 -1.43
CA GLY A 57 2.86 -1.34 -0.74
C GLY A 57 2.82 0.17 -0.94
N VAL A 58 3.98 0.76 -1.17
CA VAL A 58 4.17 2.20 -1.40
C VAL A 58 4.12 2.59 -2.89
N ILE A 59 4.05 1.60 -3.78
CA ILE A 59 4.13 1.77 -5.24
C ILE A 59 3.06 2.74 -5.78
N PRO A 60 1.76 2.66 -5.38
CA PRO A 60 0.74 3.58 -5.85
C PRO A 60 1.05 5.04 -5.57
N VAL A 61 1.63 5.32 -4.40
CA VAL A 61 2.00 6.68 -3.98
C VAL A 61 3.14 7.23 -4.84
N ILE A 62 4.15 6.38 -5.13
CA ILE A 62 5.28 6.74 -5.99
C ILE A 62 4.81 7.06 -7.41
N PHE A 63 3.95 6.21 -8.00
CA PHE A 63 3.41 6.44 -9.35
C PHE A 63 2.54 7.69 -9.43
N ALA A 64 1.64 7.90 -8.45
CA ALA A 64 0.82 9.09 -8.40
C ALA A 64 1.66 10.37 -8.33
N GLN A 65 2.69 10.37 -7.47
CA GLN A 65 3.60 11.49 -7.34
C GLN A 65 4.41 11.73 -8.61
N SER A 66 4.96 10.67 -9.21
CA SER A 66 5.75 10.77 -10.43
C SER A 66 4.91 11.31 -11.59
N LEU A 67 3.67 10.86 -11.73
CA LEU A 67 2.76 11.34 -12.76
C LEU A 67 2.42 12.83 -12.59
N MET A 68 2.23 13.28 -11.36
CA MET A 68 1.97 14.69 -11.06
C MET A 68 3.21 15.57 -11.26
N GLN A 69 4.40 15.06 -10.90
CA GLN A 69 5.65 15.77 -10.99
C GLN A 69 6.16 15.90 -12.44
N PHE A 70 5.88 14.92 -13.30
CA PHE A 70 6.39 14.87 -14.66
C PHE A 70 6.10 16.12 -15.50
N PRO A 71 4.85 16.66 -15.57
CA PRO A 71 4.58 17.90 -16.28
C PRO A 71 5.31 19.11 -15.72
N VAL A 72 5.50 19.15 -14.38
CA VAL A 72 6.18 20.26 -13.69
C VAL A 72 7.66 20.27 -14.06
N VAL A 73 8.31 19.10 -14.09
CA VAL A 73 9.72 18.98 -14.48
C VAL A 73 9.94 19.38 -15.93
N ILE A 74 9.09 18.93 -16.87
CA ILE A 74 9.18 19.29 -18.27
C ILE A 74 9.02 20.82 -18.46
N ALA A 75 8.04 21.42 -17.80
CA ALA A 75 7.82 22.85 -17.89
C ALA A 75 8.99 23.67 -17.32
N SER A 76 9.61 23.18 -16.25
CA SER A 76 10.82 23.77 -15.68
C SER A 76 12.00 23.72 -16.65
N LEU A 77 12.20 22.58 -17.34
CA LEU A 77 13.26 22.43 -18.35
C LEU A 77 13.05 23.32 -19.58
N LEU A 78 11.77 23.56 -19.95
CA LEU A 78 11.42 24.44 -21.06
C LEU A 78 11.44 25.95 -20.69
N GLY A 79 11.81 26.30 -19.45
CA GLY A 79 11.84 27.68 -18.96
C GLY A 79 10.46 28.35 -18.83
N LYS A 80 9.36 27.58 -18.94
CA LYS A 80 7.99 28.08 -18.90
C LYS A 80 7.33 27.99 -17.51
N GLY A 81 8.06 27.57 -16.49
CA GLY A 81 7.52 27.35 -15.13
C GLY A 81 7.01 28.61 -14.42
N ASN A 82 7.51 29.79 -14.75
CA ASN A 82 7.21 31.07 -14.06
C ASN A 82 6.33 32.04 -14.88
N GLY A 83 5.67 31.59 -15.92
CA GLY A 83 4.75 32.43 -16.72
C GLY A 83 3.45 32.77 -15.96
N THR A 84 2.79 33.86 -16.39
CA THR A 84 1.48 34.31 -15.85
C THR A 84 0.28 33.63 -16.56
N GLY A 85 0.52 32.73 -17.49
CA GLY A 85 -0.49 32.05 -18.27
C GLY A 85 -1.27 30.97 -17.52
N ILE A 86 -2.38 30.50 -18.12
CA ILE A 86 -3.22 29.41 -17.56
C ILE A 86 -2.38 28.15 -17.33
N GLY A 87 -1.44 27.85 -18.22
CA GLY A 87 -0.54 26.70 -18.08
C GLY A 87 0.33 26.75 -16.83
N SER A 88 0.85 27.92 -16.45
CA SER A 88 1.64 28.05 -15.22
C SER A 88 0.80 27.92 -13.96
N LYS A 89 -0.47 28.32 -13.98
CA LYS A 89 -1.42 28.08 -12.86
C LYS A 89 -1.70 26.60 -12.68
N ILE A 90 -1.89 25.85 -13.77
CA ILE A 90 -2.05 24.38 -13.72
C ILE A 90 -0.80 23.72 -13.16
N LEU A 91 0.39 24.12 -13.62
CA LEU A 91 1.66 23.59 -13.14
C LEU A 91 1.89 23.88 -11.65
N LYS A 92 1.54 25.06 -11.19
CA LYS A 92 1.58 25.40 -9.74
C LYS A 92 0.61 24.55 -8.94
N GLY A 93 -0.57 24.23 -9.48
CA GLY A 93 -1.52 23.33 -8.83
C GLY A 93 -1.06 21.86 -8.80
N LEU A 94 -0.23 21.43 -9.75
CA LEU A 94 0.37 20.08 -9.76
C LEU A 94 1.58 19.96 -8.83
N SER A 95 2.19 21.07 -8.45
CA SER A 95 3.36 21.09 -7.56
C SER A 95 2.96 20.88 -6.11
N GLN A 96 3.52 19.85 -5.47
CA GLN A 96 3.24 19.48 -4.09
C GLN A 96 3.55 20.59 -3.07
N SER A 97 4.49 21.47 -3.38
CA SER A 97 4.89 22.58 -2.50
C SER A 97 3.79 23.64 -2.31
N ASN A 98 2.83 23.71 -3.23
CA ASN A 98 1.76 24.73 -3.21
C ASN A 98 0.44 24.20 -2.63
N TRP A 99 0.37 22.93 -2.25
CA TRP A 99 -0.84 22.34 -1.69
C TRP A 99 -1.03 22.75 -0.23
N CYS A 100 -2.28 22.91 0.16
CA CYS A 100 -2.64 23.37 1.52
C CYS A 100 -2.08 24.73 1.92
N ASN A 101 -1.74 25.61 0.95
CA ASN A 101 -1.32 26.97 1.26
C ASN A 101 -2.56 27.82 1.55
N PRO A 102 -2.68 28.42 2.75
CA PRO A 102 -3.82 29.28 3.12
C PRO A 102 -4.01 30.51 2.23
N GLN A 103 -2.93 30.94 1.56
CA GLN A 103 -2.95 32.15 0.72
C GLN A 103 -3.55 31.88 -0.67
N GLU A 104 -3.47 30.65 -1.17
CA GLU A 104 -3.94 30.29 -2.52
C GLU A 104 -4.67 28.93 -2.51
N PRO A 105 -5.92 28.86 -2.00
CA PRO A 105 -6.64 27.59 -1.82
C PRO A 105 -6.99 26.88 -3.14
N ILE A 106 -6.95 27.57 -4.26
CA ILE A 106 -7.25 27.02 -5.60
C ILE A 106 -6.28 25.88 -5.95
N TYR A 107 -5.03 25.94 -5.51
CA TYR A 107 -4.03 24.89 -5.81
C TYR A 107 -4.25 23.59 -5.02
N SER A 108 -5.13 23.61 -4.01
CA SER A 108 -5.55 22.38 -3.31
C SER A 108 -6.32 21.39 -4.20
N ILE A 109 -6.77 21.80 -5.40
CA ILE A 109 -7.34 20.89 -6.40
C ILE A 109 -6.30 19.82 -6.80
N GLY A 110 -5.01 20.17 -6.86
CA GLY A 110 -3.94 19.22 -7.11
C GLY A 110 -3.86 18.10 -6.06
N LEU A 111 -4.11 18.43 -4.80
CA LEU A 111 -4.21 17.44 -3.74
C LEU A 111 -5.35 16.44 -4.01
N ALA A 112 -6.55 16.92 -4.38
CA ALA A 112 -7.68 16.05 -4.69
C ALA A 112 -7.37 15.10 -5.86
N VAL A 113 -6.74 15.60 -6.93
CA VAL A 113 -6.30 14.77 -8.06
C VAL A 113 -5.27 13.73 -7.60
N TYR A 114 -4.33 14.11 -6.75
CA TYR A 114 -3.33 13.21 -6.18
C TYR A 114 -3.97 12.06 -5.39
N LEU A 115 -4.96 12.34 -4.55
CA LEU A 115 -5.69 11.32 -3.79
C LEU A 115 -6.44 10.34 -4.68
N VAL A 116 -7.12 10.85 -5.70
CA VAL A 116 -7.80 10.01 -6.70
C VAL A 116 -6.80 9.11 -7.43
N LEU A 117 -5.63 9.64 -7.80
CA LEU A 117 -4.57 8.88 -8.44
C LEU A 117 -4.02 7.77 -7.54
N ILE A 118 -3.79 8.03 -6.25
CA ILE A 118 -3.35 6.99 -5.29
C ILE A 118 -4.34 5.83 -5.29
N ILE A 119 -5.64 6.13 -5.17
CA ILE A 119 -6.68 5.10 -5.14
C ILE A 119 -6.72 4.34 -6.48
N ALA A 120 -6.69 5.04 -7.61
CA ALA A 120 -6.70 4.44 -8.94
C ALA A 120 -5.49 3.50 -9.13
N PHE A 121 -4.28 3.95 -8.79
CA PHE A 121 -3.08 3.13 -8.88
C PHE A 121 -3.06 1.96 -7.89
N ALA A 122 -3.64 2.12 -6.69
CA ALA A 122 -3.78 1.01 -5.74
C ALA A 122 -4.65 -0.12 -6.32
N TYR A 123 -5.78 0.22 -6.92
CA TYR A 123 -6.62 -0.76 -7.62
C TYR A 123 -5.92 -1.37 -8.83
N PHE A 124 -5.31 -0.54 -9.66
CA PHE A 124 -4.59 -1.00 -10.86
C PHE A 124 -3.48 -1.98 -10.51
N TYR A 125 -2.61 -1.63 -9.58
CA TYR A 125 -1.49 -2.47 -9.19
C TYR A 125 -1.96 -3.78 -8.55
N THR A 126 -2.94 -3.72 -7.67
CA THR A 126 -3.44 -4.93 -7.01
C THR A 126 -4.16 -5.85 -8.00
N SER A 127 -4.85 -5.32 -9.02
CA SER A 127 -5.49 -6.15 -10.05
C SER A 127 -4.48 -6.95 -10.89
N ILE A 128 -3.26 -6.43 -11.05
CA ILE A 128 -2.18 -7.14 -11.74
C ILE A 128 -1.51 -8.17 -10.82
N THR A 129 -1.27 -7.81 -9.56
CA THR A 129 -0.51 -8.64 -8.62
C THR A 129 -1.33 -9.77 -8.04
N PHE A 130 -2.62 -9.56 -7.84
CA PHE A 130 -3.54 -10.53 -7.23
C PHE A 130 -4.52 -11.07 -8.26
N ASN A 131 -4.35 -12.36 -8.62
CA ASN A 131 -5.26 -13.07 -9.53
C ASN A 131 -6.17 -14.04 -8.77
N PRO A 132 -7.42 -13.65 -8.45
CA PRO A 132 -8.34 -14.49 -7.68
C PRO A 132 -8.69 -15.82 -8.37
N LEU A 133 -8.71 -15.82 -9.71
CA LEU A 133 -9.04 -17.00 -10.50
C LEU A 133 -7.96 -18.07 -10.39
N GLU A 134 -6.70 -17.67 -10.46
CA GLU A 134 -5.58 -18.57 -10.33
C GLU A 134 -5.50 -19.17 -8.93
N ILE A 135 -5.70 -18.37 -7.89
CA ILE A 135 -5.75 -18.83 -6.50
C ILE A 135 -6.87 -19.84 -6.29
N ALA A 136 -8.08 -19.55 -6.78
CA ALA A 136 -9.22 -20.45 -6.68
C ALA A 136 -9.00 -21.78 -7.42
N ASN A 137 -8.35 -21.75 -8.60
CA ASN A 137 -8.00 -22.95 -9.35
C ASN A 137 -6.91 -23.78 -8.66
N ASN A 138 -5.90 -23.14 -8.10
CA ASN A 138 -4.84 -23.82 -7.34
C ASN A 138 -5.40 -24.46 -6.08
N MET A 139 -6.30 -23.79 -5.35
CA MET A 139 -7.03 -24.36 -4.21
C MET A 139 -7.85 -25.59 -4.64
N LYS A 140 -8.61 -25.49 -5.73
CA LYS A 140 -9.40 -26.60 -6.25
C LYS A 140 -8.54 -27.81 -6.59
N ARG A 141 -7.38 -27.60 -7.24
CA ARG A 141 -6.43 -28.70 -7.57
C ARG A 141 -5.86 -29.38 -6.34
N GLN A 142 -5.65 -28.63 -5.26
CA GLN A 142 -5.13 -29.14 -3.99
C GLN A 142 -6.21 -29.75 -3.09
N GLY A 143 -7.49 -29.73 -3.52
CA GLY A 143 -8.61 -30.19 -2.72
C GLY A 143 -8.97 -29.25 -1.57
N GLY A 144 -8.56 -27.98 -1.64
CA GLY A 144 -8.92 -26.94 -0.68
C GLY A 144 -10.26 -26.28 -1.03
N PHE A 145 -11.00 -25.90 -0.03
CA PHE A 145 -12.23 -25.14 -0.16
C PHE A 145 -12.40 -24.14 1.00
N ILE A 146 -13.15 -23.08 0.73
CA ILE A 146 -13.54 -22.12 1.77
C ILE A 146 -14.87 -22.62 2.37
N PRO A 147 -14.98 -22.73 3.71
CA PRO A 147 -16.21 -23.16 4.35
C PRO A 147 -17.43 -22.34 3.88
N GLY A 148 -18.46 -23.02 3.42
CA GLY A 148 -19.69 -22.38 2.92
C GLY A 148 -19.66 -21.92 1.45
N ILE A 149 -18.54 -22.09 0.72
CA ILE A 149 -18.41 -21.67 -0.67
C ILE A 149 -18.00 -22.86 -1.55
N ARG A 150 -18.67 -23.02 -2.67
CA ARG A 150 -18.33 -24.08 -3.64
C ARG A 150 -16.97 -23.81 -4.30
N PRO A 151 -16.09 -24.83 -4.42
CA PRO A 151 -14.80 -24.65 -5.09
C PRO A 151 -14.99 -24.34 -6.58
N GLY A 152 -14.12 -23.47 -7.10
CA GLY A 152 -14.13 -23.02 -8.50
C GLY A 152 -14.53 -21.55 -8.65
N LYS A 153 -15.39 -21.25 -9.64
CA LYS A 153 -15.81 -19.87 -9.95
C LYS A 153 -16.41 -19.12 -8.74
N PRO A 154 -17.32 -19.69 -7.92
CA PRO A 154 -17.83 -19.00 -6.74
C PRO A 154 -16.75 -18.60 -5.72
N THR A 155 -15.68 -19.40 -5.60
CA THR A 155 -14.53 -19.09 -4.76
C THR A 155 -13.74 -17.90 -5.32
N SER A 156 -13.54 -17.86 -6.65
CA SER A 156 -12.89 -16.72 -7.32
C SER A 156 -13.68 -15.43 -7.14
N ASP A 157 -15.00 -15.48 -7.33
CA ASP A 157 -15.87 -14.31 -7.19
C ASP A 157 -15.87 -13.77 -5.74
N TYR A 158 -15.87 -14.69 -4.76
CA TYR A 158 -15.76 -14.33 -3.34
C TYR A 158 -14.42 -13.69 -3.01
N LEU A 159 -13.30 -14.26 -3.48
CA LEU A 159 -11.96 -13.71 -3.27
C LEU A 159 -11.82 -12.33 -3.93
N SER A 160 -12.35 -12.16 -5.15
CA SER A 160 -12.36 -10.88 -5.85
C SER A 160 -13.14 -9.81 -5.07
N LYS A 161 -14.33 -10.17 -4.56
CA LYS A 161 -15.15 -9.25 -3.75
C LYS A 161 -14.43 -8.83 -2.46
N ILE A 162 -13.83 -9.76 -1.75
CA ILE A 162 -13.07 -9.46 -0.52
C ILE A 162 -11.85 -8.60 -0.85
N SER A 163 -11.11 -8.96 -1.91
CA SER A 163 -9.93 -8.21 -2.34
C SER A 163 -10.29 -6.75 -2.62
N ASN A 164 -11.36 -6.49 -3.36
CA ASN A 164 -11.79 -5.11 -3.67
C ASN A 164 -12.09 -4.29 -2.40
N HIS A 165 -12.74 -4.89 -1.41
CA HIS A 165 -12.98 -4.18 -0.14
C HIS A 165 -11.70 -3.92 0.65
N ILE A 166 -10.78 -4.88 0.65
CA ILE A 166 -9.49 -4.76 1.34
C ILE A 166 -8.63 -3.70 0.67
N ILE A 167 -8.58 -3.68 -0.67
CA ILE A 167 -7.85 -2.66 -1.45
C ILE A 167 -8.38 -1.27 -1.13
N PHE A 168 -9.70 -1.09 -1.06
CA PHE A 168 -10.30 0.20 -0.74
C PHE A 168 -9.88 0.70 0.64
N ILE A 169 -9.93 -0.17 1.66
CA ILE A 169 -9.47 0.18 3.02
C ILE A 169 -7.98 0.50 3.02
N GLY A 170 -7.15 -0.29 2.33
CA GLY A 170 -5.71 -0.07 2.19
C GLY A 170 -5.39 1.25 1.48
N ALA A 171 -6.11 1.55 0.39
CA ALA A 171 -5.94 2.80 -0.36
C ALA A 171 -6.31 4.03 0.49
N ILE A 172 -7.38 3.97 1.28
CA ILE A 172 -7.73 5.03 2.23
C ILE A 172 -6.62 5.19 3.28
N GLY A 173 -6.12 4.10 3.85
CA GLY A 173 -5.03 4.13 4.81
C GLY A 173 -3.77 4.78 4.23
N LEU A 174 -3.35 4.40 3.02
CA LEU A 174 -2.23 5.03 2.30
C LEU A 174 -2.47 6.52 2.04
N THR A 175 -3.70 6.88 1.66
CA THR A 175 -4.11 8.26 1.40
C THR A 175 -3.96 9.12 2.65
N ILE A 176 -4.44 8.64 3.80
CA ILE A 176 -4.31 9.35 5.09
C ILE A 176 -2.83 9.57 5.42
N VAL A 177 -2.01 8.52 5.30
CA VAL A 177 -0.57 8.62 5.57
C VAL A 177 0.13 9.60 4.62
N ALA A 178 -0.25 9.63 3.33
CA ALA A 178 0.32 10.54 2.34
C ALA A 178 -0.06 12.01 2.57
N ILE A 179 -1.25 12.27 3.12
CA ILE A 179 -1.74 13.64 3.38
C ILE A 179 -1.03 14.29 4.56
N ILE A 180 -0.74 13.53 5.63
CA ILE A 180 -0.21 14.08 6.88
C ILE A 180 0.99 15.01 6.66
N PRO A 181 2.09 14.60 5.98
CA PRO A 181 3.24 15.45 5.76
C PRO A 181 2.94 16.66 4.86
N ILE A 182 2.05 16.49 3.87
CA ILE A 182 1.65 17.57 2.95
C ILE A 182 0.90 18.66 3.73
N PHE A 183 -0.01 18.25 4.60
CA PHE A 183 -0.79 19.17 5.43
C PHE A 183 0.08 19.95 6.41
N PHE A 184 1.07 19.29 7.02
CA PHE A 184 2.02 19.95 7.90
C PHE A 184 2.92 20.95 7.17
N ASN A 185 3.43 20.61 5.98
CA ASN A 185 4.21 21.53 5.18
C ASN A 185 3.40 22.77 4.76
N GLY A 186 2.14 22.59 4.39
CA GLY A 186 1.26 23.67 3.95
C GLY A 186 0.88 24.65 5.06
N ILE A 187 0.56 24.17 6.26
CA ILE A 187 0.09 25.02 7.37
C ILE A 187 1.24 25.66 8.12
N PHE A 188 2.29 24.91 8.43
CA PHE A 188 3.38 25.41 9.27
C PHE A 188 4.50 26.08 8.48
N GLY A 189 4.44 26.10 7.14
CA GLY A 189 5.48 26.67 6.29
C GLY A 189 6.88 26.10 6.58
N ALA A 190 6.92 24.99 7.27
CA ALA A 190 8.15 24.30 7.58
C ALA A 190 8.69 23.71 6.29
N SER A 191 9.76 24.30 5.76
CA SER A 191 10.54 23.73 4.64
C SER A 191 11.26 22.46 5.10
N VAL A 192 10.51 21.51 5.67
CA VAL A 192 11.02 20.20 6.02
C VAL A 192 11.12 19.45 4.70
N SER A 193 12.33 19.39 4.17
CA SER A 193 12.68 18.71 2.91
C SER A 193 12.43 17.18 2.94
N PHE A 194 11.92 16.65 4.03
CA PHE A 194 11.44 15.26 4.09
C PHE A 194 10.07 15.17 3.41
N GLY A 195 10.09 14.91 2.10
CA GLY A 195 8.87 14.57 1.39
C GLY A 195 8.18 13.41 2.11
N GLY A 196 6.87 13.56 2.38
CA GLY A 196 6.10 12.54 3.11
C GLY A 196 6.20 11.15 2.49
N THR A 197 6.37 11.05 1.19
CA THR A 197 6.64 9.82 0.46
C THR A 197 7.95 9.16 0.85
N SER A 198 9.00 9.91 1.17
CA SER A 198 10.29 9.34 1.59
C SER A 198 10.16 8.58 2.91
N ILE A 199 9.39 9.09 3.87
CA ILE A 199 9.14 8.41 5.15
C ILE A 199 8.39 7.09 4.91
N ILE A 200 7.37 7.11 4.05
CA ILE A 200 6.59 5.91 3.72
C ILE A 200 7.48 4.85 3.07
N ILE A 201 8.36 5.25 2.16
CA ILE A 201 9.29 4.35 1.47
C ILE A 201 10.29 3.76 2.46
N ILE A 202 10.94 4.58 3.29
CA ILE A 202 11.92 4.11 4.28
C ILE A 202 11.29 3.11 5.23
N VAL A 203 10.16 3.45 5.83
CA VAL A 203 9.45 2.58 6.78
C VAL A 203 8.99 1.29 6.09
N GLY A 204 8.44 1.40 4.87
CA GLY A 204 8.02 0.23 4.10
C GLY A 204 9.17 -0.74 3.83
N VAL A 205 10.31 -0.24 3.37
CA VAL A 205 11.51 -1.05 3.11
C VAL A 205 12.06 -1.68 4.38
N VAL A 206 12.13 -0.93 5.48
CA VAL A 206 12.61 -1.46 6.78
C VAL A 206 11.72 -2.61 7.26
N ILE A 207 10.38 -2.45 7.21
CA ILE A 207 9.44 -3.51 7.61
C ILE A 207 9.60 -4.76 6.74
N GLU A 208 9.72 -4.58 5.42
CA GLU A 208 9.86 -5.70 4.49
C GLU A 208 11.18 -6.43 4.70
N THR A 209 12.26 -5.70 4.91
CA THR A 209 13.58 -6.27 5.23
C THR A 209 13.57 -7.04 6.54
N LEU A 210 12.96 -6.49 7.60
CA LEU A 210 12.83 -7.19 8.88
C LEU A 210 12.04 -8.49 8.75
N LYS A 211 10.93 -8.49 8.00
CA LYS A 211 10.14 -9.70 7.74
C LYS A 211 10.90 -10.75 6.95
N GLN A 212 11.72 -10.33 5.99
CA GLN A 212 12.58 -11.25 5.23
C GLN A 212 13.66 -11.88 6.12
N ILE A 213 14.31 -11.08 6.97
CA ILE A 213 15.31 -11.58 7.93
C ILE A 213 14.65 -12.57 8.90
N GLU A 214 13.50 -12.22 9.47
CA GLU A 214 12.77 -13.10 10.39
C GLU A 214 12.40 -14.43 9.72
N SER A 215 11.93 -14.39 8.49
CA SER A 215 11.61 -15.59 7.70
C SER A 215 12.83 -16.48 7.48
N GLN A 216 13.98 -15.89 7.15
CA GLN A 216 15.22 -16.64 6.95
C GLN A 216 15.77 -17.23 8.27
N MET A 217 15.64 -16.51 9.37
CA MET A 217 16.05 -16.99 10.70
C MET A 217 15.22 -18.20 11.14
N ARG A 218 13.90 -18.17 10.89
CA ARG A 218 13.00 -19.31 11.23
C ARG A 218 13.38 -20.57 10.44
N VAL A 219 13.73 -20.43 9.17
CA VAL A 219 14.17 -21.58 8.33
C VAL A 219 15.52 -22.14 8.81
N ARG A 220 16.40 -21.31 9.32
CA ARG A 220 17.73 -21.71 9.78
C ARG A 220 17.69 -22.48 11.12
N ASN A 221 16.80 -22.10 12.03
CA ASN A 221 16.61 -22.81 13.30
C ASN A 221 16.03 -24.23 13.11
N TYR A 222 15.29 -24.47 12.02
CA TYR A 222 14.74 -25.80 11.73
C TYR A 222 15.80 -26.81 11.26
N LYS A 223 16.90 -26.34 10.65
CA LYS A 223 18.00 -27.22 10.21
C LYS A 223 18.89 -27.70 11.36
N GLY A 224 18.92 -26.99 12.48
CA GLY A 224 19.68 -27.41 13.68
C GLY A 224 19.07 -28.56 14.45
N PHE A 225 17.79 -28.87 14.25
CA PHE A 225 17.07 -29.95 14.94
C PHE A 225 17.09 -31.30 14.21
N LEU A 226 17.59 -31.33 12.98
CA LEU A 226 17.63 -32.54 12.14
C LEU A 226 19.04 -33.17 12.00
N ASN A 227 20.02 -32.64 12.72
CA ASN A 227 21.42 -33.10 12.68
C ASN A 227 21.91 -33.68 14.02
N ASP A 228 20.99 -34.20 14.86
CA ASP A 228 21.31 -35.09 15.98
C ASP A 228 20.72 -36.49 15.74
#